data_efb308a7cb1b3c3aaa6b816fd56500c7
#
_entry.id   efb308a7cb1b3c3aaa6b816fd56500c7
#
_cell.length_a   1.000
_cell.length_b   1.000
_cell.length_c   1.000
_cell.angle_alpha   90.00
_cell.angle_beta   90.00
_cell.angle_gamma   90.00
#
_symmetry.space_group_name_H-M   'P 1'
#
loop_
_entity.id
_entity.type
_entity.pdbx_description
1 polymer ?
#
loop_
_entity_poly.entity_id
_entity_poly.type
_entity_poly.pdbx_seq_one_letter_code
_entity_poly.pdbx_strand_id
1 'polypeptide(L)'
;DIRKISFDGVGELSPERVERVQRCRRADDKLRCIAGGLFMNKFLGGAKITVNEFGKPECDNGLCFNISHSGSYVLFALSGSEVGCDIEEIRFLNGIRLGKIVFCDNEMKLLGNAFDRLGSFFELWTKKEALLKCMGDGFHRGAKSVDVSNGKFSENQIEYYMKQYKFSDYEISLCSVQNDFPKDIEFITL
;
A
#
# COMPACT_ATOMS: atom_id res chain seq x y z
N ASP A 1 1.62 14.22 1.98
CA ASP A 1 2.79 14.60 2.80
C ASP A 1 2.33 14.97 4.20
N ILE A 2 2.68 14.13 5.19
CA ILE A 2 2.24 14.32 6.59
C ILE A 2 2.79 15.60 7.23
N ARG A 3 3.88 16.17 6.72
CA ARG A 3 4.45 17.43 7.21
C ARG A 3 3.53 18.64 6.96
N LYS A 4 2.51 18.45 6.11
CA LYS A 4 1.47 19.45 5.79
C LYS A 4 0.15 19.17 6.50
N ILE A 5 0.07 18.10 7.31
CA ILE A 5 -1.14 17.71 8.05
C ILE A 5 -1.10 18.33 9.45
N SER A 6 -2.20 18.96 9.86
CA SER A 6 -2.40 19.45 11.22
C SER A 6 -3.00 18.36 12.11
N PHE A 7 -2.65 18.38 13.39
CA PHE A 7 -3.34 17.58 14.42
C PHE A 7 -4.81 17.98 14.59
N ASP A 8 -5.21 19.19 14.20
CA ASP A 8 -6.60 19.67 14.26
C ASP A 8 -7.52 18.86 13.34
N GLY A 9 -6.98 18.24 12.27
CA GLY A 9 -7.71 17.33 11.39
C GLY A 9 -8.34 16.12 12.09
N VAL A 10 -7.98 15.84 13.36
CA VAL A 10 -8.66 14.84 14.19
C VAL A 10 -10.14 15.14 14.36
N GLY A 11 -10.53 16.42 14.43
CA GLY A 11 -11.93 16.83 14.57
C GLY A 11 -12.83 16.44 13.39
N GLU A 12 -12.25 16.10 12.25
CA GLU A 12 -12.99 15.69 11.04
C GLU A 12 -13.14 14.17 10.93
N LEU A 13 -12.55 13.38 11.84
CA LEU A 13 -12.50 11.94 11.75
C LEU A 13 -13.68 11.26 12.45
N SER A 14 -14.02 10.04 11.99
CA SER A 14 -14.96 9.20 12.71
C SER A 14 -14.44 8.82 14.11
N PRO A 15 -15.34 8.52 15.08
CA PRO A 15 -14.94 8.12 16.43
C PRO A 15 -13.93 6.96 16.46
N GLU A 16 -14.13 5.94 15.63
CA GLU A 16 -13.26 4.77 15.55
C GLU A 16 -11.85 5.18 15.03
N ARG A 17 -11.81 6.15 14.12
CA ARG A 17 -10.54 6.66 13.61
C ARG A 17 -9.81 7.50 14.64
N VAL A 18 -10.54 8.31 15.42
CA VAL A 18 -9.99 9.05 16.55
C VAL A 18 -9.35 8.12 17.56
N GLU A 19 -10.02 7.03 17.94
CA GLU A 19 -9.44 6.01 18.84
C GLU A 19 -8.15 5.43 18.26
N ARG A 20 -8.12 5.15 16.95
CA ARG A 20 -6.92 4.63 16.30
C ARG A 20 -5.76 5.63 16.36
N VAL A 21 -6.02 6.93 16.15
CA VAL A 21 -5.01 7.99 16.31
C VAL A 21 -4.48 8.02 17.75
N GLN A 22 -5.36 7.90 18.76
CA GLN A 22 -4.96 7.91 20.16
C GLN A 22 -4.07 6.72 20.54
N ARG A 23 -4.24 5.56 19.93
CA ARG A 23 -3.39 4.37 20.14
C ARG A 23 -1.99 4.53 19.55
N CYS A 24 -1.79 5.44 18.59
CA CYS A 24 -0.47 5.69 18.01
C CYS A 24 0.45 6.35 19.05
N ARG A 25 1.67 5.82 19.17
CA ARG A 25 2.66 6.35 20.14
C ARG A 25 3.48 7.51 19.58
N ARG A 26 3.86 7.44 18.30
CA ARG A 26 4.71 8.43 17.64
C ARG A 26 3.85 9.50 16.96
N ALA A 27 4.33 10.74 16.94
CA ALA A 27 3.66 11.87 16.29
C ALA A 27 3.41 11.60 14.79
N ASP A 28 4.42 11.09 14.08
CA ASP A 28 4.30 10.79 12.65
C ASP A 28 3.24 9.71 12.37
N ASP A 29 3.13 8.69 13.23
CA ASP A 29 2.09 7.64 13.08
C ASP A 29 0.69 8.22 13.28
N LYS A 30 0.54 9.18 14.21
CA LYS A 30 -0.70 9.92 14.39
C LYS A 30 -1.05 10.71 13.14
N LEU A 31 -0.10 11.47 12.59
CA LEU A 31 -0.30 12.25 11.36
C LEU A 31 -0.64 11.36 10.16
N ARG A 32 0.02 10.21 10.00
CA ARG A 32 -0.33 9.23 8.96
C ARG A 32 -1.75 8.70 9.13
N CYS A 33 -2.15 8.41 10.36
CA CYS A 33 -3.49 7.94 10.68
C CYS A 33 -4.54 9.01 10.39
N ILE A 34 -4.27 10.28 10.73
CA ILE A 34 -5.13 11.43 10.41
C ILE A 34 -5.25 11.58 8.90
N ALA A 35 -4.12 11.65 8.18
CA ALA A 35 -4.12 11.79 6.72
C ALA A 35 -4.94 10.68 6.03
N GLY A 36 -4.78 9.43 6.47
CA GLY A 36 -5.59 8.32 5.95
C GLY A 36 -7.09 8.51 6.19
N GLY A 37 -7.48 9.05 7.34
CA GLY A 37 -8.88 9.37 7.64
C GLY A 37 -9.43 10.50 6.78
N LEU A 38 -8.66 11.57 6.61
CA LEU A 38 -9.02 12.71 5.75
C LEU A 38 -9.17 12.28 4.28
N PHE A 39 -8.31 11.39 3.78
CA PHE A 39 -8.49 10.79 2.45
C PHE A 39 -9.82 10.04 2.33
N MET A 40 -10.15 9.21 3.33
CA MET A 40 -11.42 8.48 3.33
C MET A 40 -12.61 9.44 3.32
N ASN A 41 -12.61 10.47 4.14
CA ASN A 41 -13.67 11.48 4.16
C ASN A 41 -13.82 12.19 2.80
N LYS A 42 -12.69 12.58 2.21
CA LYS A 42 -12.67 13.32 0.93
C LYS A 42 -13.16 12.50 -0.25
N PHE A 43 -12.80 11.21 -0.32
CA PHE A 43 -12.99 10.40 -1.52
C PHE A 43 -14.08 9.34 -1.41
N LEU A 44 -14.49 8.95 -0.20
CA LEU A 44 -15.52 7.92 -0.02
C LEU A 44 -16.91 8.49 0.31
N GLY A 45 -17.04 9.82 0.43
CA GLY A 45 -18.34 10.48 0.54
C GLY A 45 -19.18 10.09 1.74
N GLY A 46 -18.56 9.72 2.87
CA GLY A 46 -19.27 9.27 4.07
C GLY A 46 -19.76 7.80 4.01
N ALA A 47 -19.28 7.01 3.05
CA ALA A 47 -19.57 5.57 2.98
C ALA A 47 -19.21 4.87 4.28
N LYS A 48 -20.00 3.88 4.67
CA LYS A 48 -19.72 3.04 5.82
C LYS A 48 -18.52 2.14 5.53
N ILE A 49 -17.52 2.19 6.40
CA ILE A 49 -16.32 1.37 6.29
C ILE A 49 -16.48 0.16 7.20
N THR A 50 -16.27 -1.00 6.65
CA THR A 50 -16.14 -2.27 7.36
C THR A 50 -14.75 -2.84 7.14
N VAL A 51 -14.40 -3.90 7.80
CA VAL A 51 -13.15 -4.64 7.56
C VAL A 51 -13.49 -6.11 7.32
N ASN A 52 -12.81 -6.72 6.36
CA ASN A 52 -12.95 -8.17 6.17
C ASN A 52 -12.24 -8.96 7.29
N GLU A 53 -12.33 -10.28 7.24
CA GLU A 53 -11.74 -11.19 8.25
C GLU A 53 -10.21 -11.06 8.38
N PHE A 54 -9.53 -10.53 7.34
CA PHE A 54 -8.08 -10.29 7.32
C PHE A 54 -7.69 -8.84 7.60
N GLY A 55 -8.67 -7.96 7.89
CA GLY A 55 -8.43 -6.55 8.24
C GLY A 55 -8.34 -5.59 7.05
N LYS A 56 -8.64 -6.04 5.80
CA LYS A 56 -8.74 -5.14 4.65
C LYS A 56 -9.99 -4.27 4.81
N PRO A 57 -9.88 -2.93 4.74
CA PRO A 57 -11.04 -2.05 4.79
C PRO A 57 -11.82 -2.11 3.47
N GLU A 58 -13.13 -2.12 3.59
CA GLU A 58 -14.12 -2.16 2.51
C GLU A 58 -15.16 -1.07 2.74
N CYS A 59 -15.75 -0.51 1.67
CA CYS A 59 -16.83 0.45 1.79
C CYS A 59 -18.08 0.01 1.05
N ASP A 60 -19.24 0.46 1.54
CA ASP A 60 -20.56 0.01 1.07
C ASP A 60 -21.07 0.76 -0.18
N ASN A 61 -20.30 1.70 -0.71
CA ASN A 61 -20.68 2.49 -1.89
C ASN A 61 -20.19 1.89 -3.23
N GLY A 62 -19.66 0.66 -3.21
CA GLY A 62 -19.18 -0.05 -4.41
C GLY A 62 -17.78 0.37 -4.90
N LEU A 63 -17.12 1.28 -4.21
CA LEU A 63 -15.73 1.63 -4.49
C LEU A 63 -14.77 0.73 -3.70
N CYS A 64 -13.68 0.35 -4.33
CA CYS A 64 -12.56 -0.34 -3.70
C CYS A 64 -11.45 0.66 -3.41
N PHE A 65 -10.85 0.59 -2.25
CA PHE A 65 -9.75 1.47 -1.89
C PHE A 65 -8.68 0.75 -1.08
N ASN A 66 -7.49 1.31 -1.07
CA ASN A 66 -6.40 0.84 -0.23
C ASN A 66 -5.54 2.01 0.25
N ILE A 67 -4.91 1.87 1.41
CA ILE A 67 -4.05 2.88 2.01
C ILE A 67 -2.72 2.25 2.40
N SER A 68 -1.62 2.91 2.05
CA SER A 68 -0.29 2.60 2.53
C SER A 68 0.42 3.87 2.98
N HIS A 69 1.48 3.72 3.78
CA HIS A 69 2.26 4.85 4.25
C HIS A 69 3.69 4.43 4.59
N SER A 70 4.64 5.26 4.26
CA SER A 70 6.04 5.13 4.67
C SER A 70 6.70 6.51 4.75
N GLY A 71 7.65 6.69 5.66
CA GLY A 71 8.31 7.97 5.85
C GLY A 71 7.32 9.12 6.01
N SER A 72 7.42 10.13 5.16
CA SER A 72 6.60 11.33 5.20
C SER A 72 5.32 11.27 4.37
N TYR A 73 5.00 10.13 3.74
CA TYR A 73 3.87 10.07 2.81
C TYR A 73 2.83 9.04 3.19
N VAL A 74 1.58 9.35 2.84
CA VAL A 74 0.43 8.44 2.83
C VAL A 74 -0.05 8.33 1.38
N LEU A 75 -0.19 7.11 0.90
CA LEU A 75 -0.73 6.77 -0.40
C LEU A 75 -2.17 6.28 -0.24
N PHE A 76 -3.06 6.78 -1.10
CA PHE A 76 -4.44 6.34 -1.19
C PHE A 76 -4.74 5.90 -2.61
N ALA A 77 -5.20 4.68 -2.79
CA ALA A 77 -5.66 4.15 -4.06
C ALA A 77 -7.16 3.98 -4.04
N LEU A 78 -7.85 4.38 -5.11
CA LEU A 78 -9.31 4.28 -5.29
C LEU A 78 -9.62 3.70 -6.67
N SER A 79 -10.55 2.77 -6.74
CA SER A 79 -10.94 2.10 -7.97
C SER A 79 -12.38 1.61 -7.89
N GLY A 80 -13.00 1.33 -9.06
CA GLY A 80 -14.25 0.58 -9.17
C GLY A 80 -14.07 -0.95 -9.08
N SER A 81 -12.84 -1.43 -8.93
CA SER A 81 -12.51 -2.86 -8.80
C SER A 81 -11.42 -3.05 -7.74
N GLU A 82 -11.18 -4.31 -7.36
CA GLU A 82 -10.18 -4.64 -6.35
C GLU A 82 -8.84 -3.97 -6.62
N VAL A 83 -8.33 -3.28 -5.60
CA VAL A 83 -7.09 -2.51 -5.64
C VAL A 83 -6.28 -2.72 -4.37
N GLY A 84 -4.97 -2.75 -4.53
CA GLY A 84 -3.99 -2.68 -3.46
C GLY A 84 -2.91 -1.68 -3.80
N CYS A 85 -2.32 -1.05 -2.81
CA CYS A 85 -1.21 -0.14 -3.01
C CYS A 85 -0.16 -0.28 -1.91
N ASP A 86 1.06 0.00 -2.26
CA ASP A 86 2.14 0.11 -1.30
C ASP A 86 3.10 1.23 -1.65
N ILE A 87 3.63 1.88 -0.62
CA ILE A 87 4.66 2.91 -0.72
C ILE A 87 5.73 2.63 0.33
N GLU A 88 6.99 2.69 -0.05
CA GLU A 88 8.12 2.55 0.86
C GLU A 88 9.21 3.58 0.60
N GLU A 89 9.67 4.21 1.67
CA GLU A 89 10.87 5.03 1.66
C GLU A 89 12.10 4.13 1.55
N ILE A 90 12.93 4.36 0.54
CA ILE A 90 14.18 3.63 0.33
C ILE A 90 15.15 4.03 1.44
N ARG A 91 15.46 3.09 2.32
CA ARG A 91 16.38 3.28 3.43
C ARG A 91 17.37 2.12 3.51
N PHE A 92 18.54 2.37 4.05
CA PHE A 92 19.57 1.35 4.19
C PHE A 92 19.03 0.14 4.99
N LEU A 93 19.10 -1.04 4.36
CA LEU A 93 18.77 -2.32 4.98
C LEU A 93 19.52 -3.47 4.28
N ASN A 94 19.55 -4.63 4.91
CA ASN A 94 20.10 -5.84 4.30
C ASN A 94 19.01 -6.55 3.48
N GLY A 95 18.80 -6.09 2.23
CA GLY A 95 17.77 -6.59 1.33
C GLY A 95 17.87 -8.09 1.04
N ILE A 96 19.08 -8.64 0.91
CA ILE A 96 19.28 -10.08 0.68
C ILE A 96 18.79 -10.90 1.88
N ARG A 97 19.09 -10.48 3.10
CA ARG A 97 18.66 -11.20 4.31
C ARG A 97 17.14 -11.16 4.47
N LEU A 98 16.53 -10.01 4.26
CA LEU A 98 15.08 -9.84 4.35
C LEU A 98 14.38 -10.55 3.18
N GLY A 99 14.93 -10.46 1.97
CA GLY A 99 14.40 -11.14 0.79
C GLY A 99 14.29 -12.64 0.99
N LYS A 100 15.26 -13.29 1.63
CA LYS A 100 15.21 -14.74 1.96
C LYS A 100 13.97 -15.13 2.79
N ILE A 101 13.37 -14.19 3.52
CA ILE A 101 12.20 -14.45 4.35
C ILE A 101 10.91 -14.31 3.53
N VAL A 102 10.87 -13.34 2.60
CA VAL A 102 9.62 -12.91 1.94
C VAL A 102 9.55 -13.21 0.44
N PHE A 103 10.71 -13.37 -0.23
CA PHE A 103 10.76 -13.56 -1.68
C PHE A 103 10.83 -15.03 -2.07
N CYS A 104 10.15 -15.37 -3.16
CA CYS A 104 10.28 -16.68 -3.82
C CYS A 104 11.63 -16.79 -4.59
N ASP A 105 11.94 -17.96 -5.14
CA ASP A 105 13.22 -18.21 -5.80
C ASP A 105 13.47 -17.32 -7.02
N ASN A 106 12.43 -17.02 -7.81
CA ASN A 106 12.56 -16.15 -8.98
C ASN A 106 12.88 -14.71 -8.58
N GLU A 107 12.19 -14.17 -7.58
CA GLU A 107 12.45 -12.86 -7.03
C GLU A 107 13.83 -12.76 -6.39
N MET A 108 14.27 -13.81 -5.68
CA MET A 108 15.62 -13.86 -5.12
C MET A 108 16.70 -13.89 -6.20
N LYS A 109 16.45 -14.55 -7.35
CA LYS A 109 17.35 -14.51 -8.52
C LYS A 109 17.45 -13.09 -9.10
N LEU A 110 16.29 -12.40 -9.26
CA LEU A 110 16.27 -11.01 -9.72
C LEU A 110 17.07 -10.11 -8.78
N LEU A 111 16.79 -10.18 -7.47
CA LEU A 111 17.49 -9.39 -6.46
C LEU A 111 18.99 -9.69 -6.43
N GLY A 112 19.39 -10.95 -6.56
CA GLY A 112 20.80 -11.37 -6.58
C GLY A 112 21.58 -10.81 -7.75
N ASN A 113 20.95 -10.70 -8.92
CA ASN A 113 21.55 -10.23 -10.18
C ASN A 113 21.43 -8.71 -10.36
N ALA A 114 20.68 -8.01 -9.51
CA ALA A 114 20.45 -6.58 -9.64
C ALA A 114 21.72 -5.77 -9.34
N PHE A 115 22.00 -4.75 -10.16
CA PHE A 115 23.06 -3.78 -9.92
C PHE A 115 22.74 -2.92 -8.69
N ASP A 116 21.54 -2.36 -8.64
CA ASP A 116 20.99 -1.69 -7.45
C ASP A 116 20.11 -2.69 -6.66
N ARG A 117 20.76 -3.40 -5.74
CA ARG A 117 20.05 -4.38 -4.91
C ARG A 117 19.10 -3.75 -3.91
N LEU A 118 19.38 -2.53 -3.49
CA LEU A 118 18.53 -1.84 -2.53
C LEU A 118 17.23 -1.38 -3.18
N GLY A 119 17.31 -0.68 -4.32
CA GLY A 119 16.15 -0.30 -5.10
C GLY A 119 15.32 -1.51 -5.53
N SER A 120 16.00 -2.57 -6.05
CA SER A 120 15.31 -3.80 -6.48
C SER A 120 14.61 -4.53 -5.33
N PHE A 121 15.17 -4.46 -4.10
CA PHE A 121 14.47 -5.00 -2.93
C PHE A 121 13.14 -4.27 -2.70
N PHE A 122 13.17 -2.93 -2.66
CA PHE A 122 11.95 -2.14 -2.41
C PHE A 122 10.96 -2.25 -3.57
N GLU A 123 11.45 -2.36 -4.80
CA GLU A 123 10.63 -2.62 -5.99
C GLU A 123 9.83 -3.93 -5.86
N LEU A 124 10.49 -5.03 -5.54
CA LEU A 124 9.85 -6.35 -5.35
C LEU A 124 8.95 -6.35 -4.11
N TRP A 125 9.38 -5.70 -3.03
CA TRP A 125 8.65 -5.62 -1.78
C TRP A 125 7.32 -4.90 -1.97
N THR A 126 7.34 -3.68 -2.55
CA THR A 126 6.12 -2.90 -2.76
C THR A 126 5.14 -3.58 -3.71
N LYS A 127 5.63 -4.27 -4.77
CA LYS A 127 4.76 -5.10 -5.63
C LYS A 127 4.05 -6.19 -4.85
N LYS A 128 4.80 -6.91 -4.00
CA LYS A 128 4.29 -8.01 -3.21
C LYS A 128 3.25 -7.55 -2.20
N GLU A 129 3.54 -6.48 -1.49
CA GLU A 129 2.60 -5.83 -0.56
C GLU A 129 1.34 -5.34 -1.27
N ALA A 130 1.48 -4.66 -2.41
CA ALA A 130 0.34 -4.19 -3.19
C ALA A 130 -0.54 -5.36 -3.67
N LEU A 131 0.08 -6.47 -4.14
CA LEU A 131 -0.66 -7.68 -4.53
C LEU A 131 -1.41 -8.30 -3.35
N LEU A 132 -0.75 -8.53 -2.22
CA LEU A 132 -1.37 -9.12 -1.03
C LEU A 132 -2.51 -8.25 -0.47
N LYS A 133 -2.34 -6.93 -0.51
CA LYS A 133 -3.41 -5.98 -0.14
C LYS A 133 -4.57 -5.98 -1.15
N CYS A 134 -4.28 -6.14 -2.45
CA CYS A 134 -5.31 -6.27 -3.49
C CYS A 134 -6.15 -7.53 -3.28
N MET A 135 -5.49 -8.68 -3.06
CA MET A 135 -6.14 -9.96 -2.79
C MET A 135 -6.94 -9.96 -1.49
N GLY A 136 -6.55 -9.15 -0.51
CA GLY A 136 -7.26 -9.00 0.76
C GLY A 136 -6.91 -10.03 1.82
N ASP A 137 -6.04 -11.00 1.53
CA ASP A 137 -5.64 -12.08 2.45
C ASP A 137 -4.50 -11.66 3.39
N GLY A 138 -3.82 -10.55 3.08
CA GLY A 138 -2.65 -10.09 3.80
C GLY A 138 -1.53 -11.14 3.85
N PHE A 139 -0.76 -11.15 4.93
CA PHE A 139 0.32 -12.12 5.13
C PHE A 139 -0.14 -13.51 5.56
N HIS A 140 -1.42 -13.75 5.77
CA HIS A 140 -1.94 -15.08 6.16
C HIS A 140 -1.61 -16.14 5.12
N ARG A 141 -1.56 -15.76 3.87
CA ARG A 141 -1.20 -16.64 2.76
C ARG A 141 0.30 -17.01 2.69
N GLY A 142 1.16 -16.24 3.37
CA GLY A 142 2.63 -16.36 3.27
C GLY A 142 3.19 -15.65 2.04
N ALA A 143 4.11 -14.70 2.23
CA ALA A 143 4.62 -13.84 1.16
C ALA A 143 5.30 -14.62 0.02
N LYS A 144 5.90 -15.79 0.28
CA LYS A 144 6.58 -16.60 -0.74
C LYS A 144 5.65 -17.35 -1.68
N SER A 145 4.36 -17.46 -1.36
CA SER A 145 3.39 -18.16 -2.20
C SER A 145 3.00 -17.41 -3.47
N VAL A 146 3.35 -16.12 -3.57
CA VAL A 146 3.09 -15.28 -4.73
C VAL A 146 4.40 -14.85 -5.39
N ASP A 147 4.44 -14.83 -6.72
CA ASP A 147 5.60 -14.39 -7.53
C ASP A 147 5.23 -13.12 -8.29
N VAL A 148 5.89 -12.01 -7.96
CA VAL A 148 5.66 -10.69 -8.58
C VAL A 148 6.75 -10.29 -9.57
N SER A 149 7.65 -11.21 -9.90
CA SER A 149 8.81 -10.96 -10.76
C SER A 149 8.45 -10.41 -12.15
N ASN A 150 7.30 -10.80 -12.68
CA ASN A 150 6.84 -10.44 -14.03
C ASN A 150 5.80 -9.29 -14.03
N GLY A 151 5.53 -8.65 -12.89
CA GLY A 151 4.52 -7.59 -12.81
C GLY A 151 3.07 -8.06 -12.99
N LYS A 152 2.84 -9.38 -12.99
CA LYS A 152 1.54 -10.02 -13.06
C LYS A 152 1.51 -11.23 -12.14
N PHE A 153 0.33 -11.56 -11.66
CA PHE A 153 0.07 -12.78 -10.91
C PHE A 153 -1.31 -13.31 -11.28
N SER A 154 -1.46 -14.62 -11.40
CA SER A 154 -2.76 -15.24 -11.74
C SER A 154 -3.08 -16.32 -10.73
N GLU A 155 -4.30 -16.30 -10.21
CA GLU A 155 -4.82 -17.30 -9.30
C GLU A 155 -6.34 -17.42 -9.42
N ASN A 156 -6.89 -18.64 -9.38
CA ASN A 156 -8.34 -18.90 -9.45
C ASN A 156 -9.05 -18.20 -10.63
N GLN A 157 -8.39 -18.17 -11.81
CA GLN A 157 -8.87 -17.49 -13.02
C GLN A 157 -8.95 -15.95 -12.92
N ILE A 158 -8.36 -15.36 -11.88
CA ILE A 158 -8.23 -13.91 -11.72
C ILE A 158 -6.80 -13.52 -12.07
N GLU A 159 -6.65 -12.53 -12.95
CA GLU A 159 -5.36 -11.89 -13.22
C GLU A 159 -5.21 -10.63 -12.39
N TYR A 160 -4.05 -10.48 -11.77
CA TYR A 160 -3.64 -9.29 -11.04
C TYR A 160 -2.51 -8.61 -11.80
N TYR A 161 -2.65 -7.34 -12.08
CA TYR A 161 -1.67 -6.51 -12.76
C TYR A 161 -1.02 -5.57 -11.78
N MET A 162 0.27 -5.27 -11.95
CA MET A 162 1.01 -4.40 -11.07
C MET A 162 1.68 -3.28 -11.87
N LYS A 163 1.56 -2.06 -11.38
CA LYS A 163 2.21 -0.87 -11.92
C LYS A 163 3.08 -0.23 -10.86
N GLN A 164 4.29 0.16 -11.26
CA GLN A 164 5.24 0.83 -10.39
C GLN A 164 5.41 2.30 -10.74
N TYR A 165 5.72 3.07 -9.71
CA TYR A 165 6.06 4.48 -9.81
C TYR A 165 7.22 4.78 -8.87
N LYS A 166 8.02 5.77 -9.24
CA LYS A 166 9.10 6.30 -8.41
C LYS A 166 8.86 7.76 -8.12
N PHE A 167 9.08 8.14 -6.89
CA PHE A 167 9.00 9.53 -6.48
C PHE A 167 10.10 9.79 -5.44
N SER A 168 11.09 10.63 -5.80
CA SER A 168 12.27 10.86 -4.96
C SER A 168 12.92 9.52 -4.55
N ASP A 169 13.06 9.28 -3.27
CA ASP A 169 13.55 8.06 -2.61
C ASP A 169 12.42 7.13 -2.15
N TYR A 170 11.26 7.15 -2.83
CA TYR A 170 10.15 6.25 -2.58
C TYR A 170 9.89 5.31 -3.76
N GLU A 171 9.70 4.02 -3.47
CA GLU A 171 9.12 3.06 -4.39
C GLU A 171 7.62 2.94 -4.08
N ILE A 172 6.81 2.92 -5.15
CA ILE A 172 5.35 2.83 -5.07
C ILE A 172 4.89 1.74 -6.02
N SER A 173 3.99 0.89 -5.55
CA SER A 173 3.31 -0.08 -6.40
C SER A 173 1.80 -0.01 -6.22
N LEU A 174 1.08 -0.15 -7.34
CA LEU A 174 -0.35 -0.41 -7.37
C LEU A 174 -0.58 -1.82 -7.92
N CYS A 175 -1.60 -2.48 -7.41
CA CYS A 175 -2.11 -3.75 -7.94
C CYS A 175 -3.62 -3.65 -8.16
N SER A 176 -4.11 -4.17 -9.28
CA SER A 176 -5.54 -4.25 -9.57
C SER A 176 -5.83 -5.48 -10.44
N VAL A 177 -7.09 -5.92 -10.43
CA VAL A 177 -7.62 -6.92 -11.37
C VAL A 177 -7.89 -6.33 -12.77
N GLN A 178 -7.77 -5.03 -12.93
CA GLN A 178 -7.84 -4.34 -14.21
C GLN A 178 -6.48 -3.73 -14.55
N ASN A 179 -6.07 -3.86 -15.81
CA ASN A 179 -4.81 -3.28 -16.30
C ASN A 179 -5.02 -1.84 -16.78
N ASP A 180 -5.66 -1.03 -15.95
CA ASP A 180 -5.93 0.38 -16.21
C ASP A 180 -5.40 1.22 -15.03
N PHE A 181 -4.17 1.66 -15.16
CA PHE A 181 -3.47 2.41 -14.13
C PHE A 181 -3.27 3.86 -14.54
N PRO A 182 -3.32 4.82 -13.61
CA PRO A 182 -3.00 6.20 -13.88
C PRO A 182 -1.56 6.31 -14.44
N LYS A 183 -1.35 7.31 -15.30
CA LYS A 183 -0.01 7.57 -15.83
C LYS A 183 0.96 7.99 -14.74
N ASP A 184 0.51 8.89 -13.85
CA ASP A 184 1.29 9.51 -12.80
C ASP A 184 0.55 9.46 -11.46
N ILE A 185 1.30 9.61 -10.37
CA ILE A 185 0.75 9.77 -9.02
C ILE A 185 0.35 11.23 -8.80
N GLU A 186 -0.84 11.45 -8.30
CA GLU A 186 -1.38 12.77 -7.99
C GLU A 186 -1.07 13.18 -6.53
N PHE A 187 -0.56 14.39 -6.34
CA PHE A 187 -0.31 14.94 -5.01
C PHE A 187 -1.52 15.76 -4.54
N ILE A 188 -2.13 15.32 -3.44
CA ILE A 188 -3.31 15.95 -2.87
C ILE A 188 -2.92 16.71 -1.60
N THR A 189 -3.43 17.95 -1.47
CA THR A 189 -3.43 18.69 -0.21
C THR A 189 -4.75 18.41 0.52
N LEU A 190 -4.65 18.00 1.76
CA LEU A 190 -5.77 17.69 2.66
C LEU A 190 -5.96 18.82 3.66
#